data_fa96bdf2d5dd3e51078508f4a797732b
#
_entry.id   fa96bdf2d5dd3e51078508f4a797732b
#
_cell.length_a   1.000
_cell.length_b   1.000
_cell.length_c   1.000
_cell.angle_alpha   90.00
_cell.angle_beta   90.00
_cell.angle_gamma   90.00
#
_symmetry.space_group_name_H-M   'P 1'
#
loop_
_entity.id
_entity.type
_entity.pdbx_description
1 polymer ?
#
loop_
_entity_poly.entity_id
_entity_poly.type
_entity_poly.pdbx_seq_one_letter_code
_entity_poly.pdbx_strand_id
1 'polypeptide(L)'
;MQQFDDAFIQIFEAENHRLFRYLDRISGDPDLAADLVQEAFIRLYRRGAMPDRPGIWLITVALNLFRNVRSTSTRRNRLLTEAWTGGALATESPGPVPLPESGESSEQVRRALGGLSHRDQQMLLLRAEGYSYHEIATVLSLNESSIGTLLARAKRAFRDAYEECRSASG
;
A
#
# COMPACT_ATOMS: atom_id res chain seq x y z
N MET A 1 6.03 -8.03 31.43
CA MET A 1 4.71 -7.62 30.91
C MET A 1 4.64 -6.11 30.77
N GLN A 2 4.84 -5.36 31.84
CA GLN A 2 4.79 -3.88 31.80
C GLN A 2 5.75 -3.25 30.77
N GLN A 3 6.98 -3.74 30.65
CA GLN A 3 7.96 -3.24 29.68
C GLN A 3 7.54 -3.46 28.21
N PHE A 4 6.83 -4.55 27.90
CA PHE A 4 6.29 -4.79 26.57
C PHE A 4 5.10 -3.87 26.27
N ASP A 5 4.21 -3.68 27.24
CA ASP A 5 3.04 -2.81 27.09
C ASP A 5 3.45 -1.34 26.87
N ASP A 6 4.46 -0.87 27.61
CA ASP A 6 5.00 0.49 27.43
C ASP A 6 5.64 0.66 26.03
N ALA A 7 6.43 -0.32 25.58
CA ALA A 7 7.02 -0.32 24.25
C ALA A 7 5.96 -0.41 23.15
N PHE A 8 4.91 -1.19 23.37
CA PHE A 8 3.79 -1.32 22.43
C PHE A 8 3.06 0.02 22.25
N ILE A 9 2.77 0.74 23.34
CA ILE A 9 2.13 2.06 23.29
C ILE A 9 3.00 3.03 22.48
N GLN A 10 4.31 3.07 22.75
CA GLN A 10 5.24 3.94 22.03
C GLN A 10 5.25 3.65 20.52
N ILE A 11 5.28 2.39 20.13
CA ILE A 11 5.25 2.00 18.72
C ILE A 11 3.90 2.29 18.08
N PHE A 12 2.81 2.10 18.81
CA PHE A 12 1.47 2.45 18.34
C PHE A 12 1.38 3.93 18.04
N GLU A 13 1.82 4.80 18.94
CA GLU A 13 1.81 6.25 18.75
C GLU A 13 2.70 6.69 17.58
N ALA A 14 3.88 6.07 17.44
CA ALA A 14 4.84 6.43 16.40
C ALA A 14 4.42 5.95 14.99
N GLU A 15 3.86 4.76 14.86
CA GLU A 15 3.70 4.10 13.56
C GLU A 15 2.24 4.04 13.07
N ASN A 16 1.23 4.16 13.96
CA ASN A 16 -0.17 3.99 13.59
C ASN A 16 -0.59 4.92 12.43
N HIS A 17 -0.30 6.21 12.54
CA HIS A 17 -0.71 7.19 11.54
C HIS A 17 0.05 7.02 10.22
N ARG A 18 1.34 6.70 10.27
CA ARG A 18 2.18 6.44 9.11
C ARG A 18 1.70 5.20 8.35
N LEU A 19 1.44 4.13 9.08
CA LEU A 19 0.93 2.88 8.53
C LEU A 19 -0.45 3.07 7.88
N PHE A 20 -1.35 3.80 8.57
CA PHE A 20 -2.67 4.11 8.04
C PHE A 20 -2.58 4.89 6.72
N ARG A 21 -1.80 5.98 6.67
CA ARG A 21 -1.65 6.78 5.44
C ARG A 21 -1.17 5.95 4.27
N TYR A 22 -0.18 5.09 4.51
CA TYR A 22 0.34 4.20 3.47
C TYR A 22 -0.74 3.25 2.95
N LEU A 23 -1.44 2.58 3.87
CA LEU A 23 -2.46 1.60 3.53
C LEU A 23 -3.68 2.25 2.87
N ASP A 24 -4.09 3.42 3.32
CA ASP A 24 -5.14 4.22 2.69
C ASP A 24 -4.78 4.56 1.24
N ARG A 25 -3.57 5.01 0.98
CA ARG A 25 -3.11 5.34 -0.36
C ARG A 25 -2.99 4.13 -1.29
N ILE A 26 -2.54 2.98 -0.78
CA ILE A 26 -2.37 1.78 -1.60
C ILE A 26 -3.67 1.01 -1.81
N SER A 27 -4.57 1.00 -0.83
CA SER A 27 -5.85 0.28 -0.90
C SER A 27 -6.94 1.05 -1.61
N GLY A 28 -6.96 2.33 -1.35
CA GLY A 28 -8.02 3.14 -1.82
C GLY A 28 -9.29 3.11 -1.01
N ASP A 29 -9.21 2.55 0.14
CA ASP A 29 -10.32 2.30 1.01
C ASP A 29 -9.88 2.56 2.46
N PRO A 30 -10.30 3.69 3.06
CA PRO A 30 -9.90 4.04 4.42
C PRO A 30 -10.43 3.06 5.47
N ASP A 31 -11.56 2.41 5.25
CA ASP A 31 -12.11 1.41 6.17
C ASP A 31 -11.24 0.15 6.14
N LEU A 32 -10.89 -0.31 4.94
CA LEU A 32 -9.94 -1.42 4.79
C LEU A 32 -8.57 -1.06 5.39
N ALA A 33 -8.08 0.14 5.16
CA ALA A 33 -6.81 0.58 5.74
C ALA A 33 -6.83 0.54 7.27
N ALA A 34 -7.91 1.03 7.90
CA ALA A 34 -8.09 0.98 9.34
C ALA A 34 -8.11 -0.45 9.88
N ASP A 35 -8.83 -1.35 9.21
CA ASP A 35 -8.89 -2.78 9.58
C ASP A 35 -7.52 -3.46 9.48
N LEU A 36 -6.76 -3.17 8.43
CA LEU A 36 -5.42 -3.72 8.23
C LEU A 36 -4.42 -3.22 9.28
N VAL A 37 -4.49 -1.93 9.64
CA VAL A 37 -3.69 -1.35 10.72
C VAL A 37 -4.02 -2.05 12.03
N GLN A 38 -5.29 -2.13 12.37
CA GLN A 38 -5.74 -2.77 13.61
C GLN A 38 -5.26 -4.22 13.68
N GLU A 39 -5.45 -5.00 12.63
CA GLU A 39 -5.02 -6.40 12.61
C GLU A 39 -3.50 -6.55 12.73
N ALA A 40 -2.72 -5.65 12.09
CA ALA A 40 -1.26 -5.66 12.23
C ALA A 40 -0.82 -5.44 13.68
N PHE A 41 -1.43 -4.48 14.39
CA PHE A 41 -1.14 -4.22 15.80
C PHE A 41 -1.64 -5.34 16.72
N ILE A 42 -2.80 -5.95 16.44
CA ILE A 42 -3.29 -7.13 17.18
C ILE A 42 -2.29 -8.28 17.05
N ARG A 43 -1.73 -8.50 15.88
CA ARG A 43 -0.68 -9.53 15.66
C ARG A 43 0.59 -9.23 16.43
N LEU A 44 1.01 -7.94 16.48
CA LEU A 44 2.15 -7.52 17.27
C LEU A 44 1.91 -7.79 18.77
N TYR A 45 0.73 -7.44 19.27
CA TYR A 45 0.37 -7.66 20.67
C TYR A 45 0.33 -9.16 21.02
N ARG A 46 -0.31 -9.96 20.16
CA ARG A 46 -0.38 -11.44 20.34
C ARG A 46 0.99 -12.13 20.28
N ARG A 47 1.94 -11.54 19.57
CA ARG A 47 3.31 -12.03 19.53
C ARG A 47 3.98 -11.98 20.91
N GLY A 48 3.62 -11.02 21.76
CA GLY A 48 4.13 -10.88 23.12
C GLY A 48 5.61 -10.48 23.21
N ALA A 49 6.25 -10.19 22.09
CA ALA A 49 7.65 -9.77 22.00
C ALA A 49 7.82 -8.72 20.91
N MET A 50 8.57 -7.65 21.22
CA MET A 50 8.88 -6.60 20.28
C MET A 50 9.90 -7.10 19.25
N PRO A 51 9.63 -6.99 17.93
CA PRO A 51 10.64 -7.28 16.92
C PRO A 51 11.75 -6.23 16.95
N ASP A 52 12.93 -6.56 16.42
CA ASP A 52 14.09 -5.63 16.39
C ASP A 52 13.77 -4.34 15.63
N ARG A 53 12.94 -4.44 14.59
CA ARG A 53 12.51 -3.31 13.75
C ARG A 53 10.97 -3.31 13.63
N PRO A 54 10.27 -2.81 14.65
CA PRO A 54 8.82 -2.96 14.74
C PRO A 54 8.06 -2.24 13.61
N GLY A 55 8.52 -1.08 13.14
CA GLY A 55 7.92 -0.38 12.02
C GLY A 55 7.99 -1.18 10.72
N ILE A 56 9.14 -1.80 10.42
CA ILE A 56 9.31 -2.67 9.24
C ILE A 56 8.46 -3.93 9.36
N TRP A 57 8.40 -4.50 10.54
CA TRP A 57 7.57 -5.67 10.80
C TRP A 57 6.08 -5.36 10.58
N LEU A 58 5.58 -4.24 11.12
CA LEU A 58 4.19 -3.81 10.99
C LEU A 58 3.80 -3.58 9.53
N ILE A 59 4.61 -2.82 8.76
CA ILE A 59 4.30 -2.59 7.35
C ILE A 59 4.36 -3.88 6.52
N THR A 60 5.28 -4.79 6.83
CA THR A 60 5.37 -6.09 6.15
C THR A 60 4.13 -6.94 6.41
N VAL A 61 3.69 -7.01 7.68
CA VAL A 61 2.48 -7.74 8.06
C VAL A 61 1.25 -7.14 7.38
N ALA A 62 1.10 -5.82 7.43
CA ALA A 62 -0.03 -5.12 6.83
C ALA A 62 -0.10 -5.29 5.30
N LEU A 63 1.04 -5.22 4.61
CA LEU A 63 1.09 -5.49 3.17
C LEU A 63 0.75 -6.94 2.81
N ASN A 64 1.18 -7.90 3.61
CA ASN A 64 0.82 -9.30 3.41
C ASN A 64 -0.70 -9.51 3.61
N LEU A 65 -1.28 -8.87 4.61
CA LEU A 65 -2.73 -8.87 4.82
C LEU A 65 -3.46 -8.24 3.63
N PHE A 66 -3.01 -7.11 3.15
CA PHE A 66 -3.58 -6.42 2.00
C PHE A 66 -3.53 -7.30 0.73
N ARG A 67 -2.40 -7.94 0.45
CA ARG A 67 -2.26 -8.89 -0.67
C ARG A 67 -3.24 -10.05 -0.57
N ASN A 68 -3.44 -10.59 0.63
CA ASN A 68 -4.40 -11.68 0.87
C ASN A 68 -5.84 -11.24 0.59
N VAL A 69 -6.24 -10.06 1.07
CA VAL A 69 -7.58 -9.51 0.80
C VAL A 69 -7.79 -9.34 -0.71
N ARG A 70 -6.81 -8.78 -1.41
CA ARG A 70 -6.89 -8.61 -2.87
C ARG A 70 -6.99 -9.92 -3.62
N SER A 71 -6.16 -10.90 -3.29
CA SER A 71 -6.18 -12.20 -3.96
C SER A 71 -7.49 -12.94 -3.73
N THR A 72 -8.08 -12.83 -2.54
CA THR A 72 -9.38 -13.40 -2.20
C THR A 72 -10.50 -12.71 -2.97
N SER A 73 -10.48 -11.38 -3.06
CA SER A 73 -11.45 -10.59 -3.82
C SER A 73 -11.40 -10.93 -5.32
N THR A 74 -10.19 -10.98 -5.89
CA THR A 74 -9.99 -11.34 -7.31
C THR A 74 -10.49 -12.75 -7.59
N ARG A 75 -10.17 -13.70 -6.71
CA ARG A 75 -10.64 -15.09 -6.84
C ARG A 75 -12.15 -15.21 -6.72
N ARG A 76 -12.77 -14.49 -5.78
CA ARG A 76 -14.21 -14.43 -5.60
C ARG A 76 -14.90 -13.84 -6.83
N ASN A 77 -14.40 -12.71 -7.34
CA ASN A 77 -14.94 -12.06 -8.53
C ASN A 77 -14.81 -12.97 -9.76
N ARG A 78 -13.69 -13.67 -9.92
CA ARG A 78 -13.49 -14.65 -11.00
C ARG A 78 -14.49 -15.81 -10.93
N LEU A 79 -14.73 -16.37 -9.75
CA LEU A 79 -15.71 -17.44 -9.55
C LEU A 79 -17.14 -16.99 -9.83
N LEU A 80 -17.49 -15.75 -9.47
CA LEU A 80 -18.79 -15.17 -9.78
C LEU A 80 -18.96 -14.90 -11.27
N THR A 81 -17.89 -14.50 -11.96
CA THR A 81 -17.89 -14.28 -13.42
C THR A 81 -17.96 -15.59 -14.19
N GLU A 82 -17.29 -16.66 -13.72
CA GLU A 82 -17.37 -18.00 -14.31
C GLU A 82 -18.75 -18.64 -14.11
N ALA A 83 -19.47 -18.29 -13.02
CA ALA A 83 -20.85 -18.72 -12.78
C ALA A 83 -21.87 -17.97 -13.64
N TRP A 84 -21.52 -16.82 -14.18
CA TRP A 84 -22.33 -16.01 -15.11
C TRP A 84 -21.68 -16.06 -16.49
N THR A 85 -22.01 -17.04 -17.27
CA THR A 85 -21.54 -17.22 -18.63
C THR A 85 -21.85 -16.00 -19.51
N GLY A 86 -20.80 -15.36 -19.97
CA GLY A 86 -20.81 -14.48 -21.14
C GLY A 86 -20.64 -13.00 -20.85
N GLY A 87 -19.44 -12.53 -21.01
CA GLY A 87 -19.18 -11.12 -21.26
C GLY A 87 -18.03 -10.54 -20.48
N ALA A 88 -17.00 -10.15 -21.25
CA ALA A 88 -15.98 -9.15 -20.97
C ALA A 88 -15.29 -9.22 -19.60
N LEU A 89 -14.05 -9.66 -19.65
CA LEU A 89 -13.00 -9.40 -18.69
C LEU A 89 -12.85 -7.89 -18.48
N ALA A 90 -13.65 -7.32 -17.60
CA ALA A 90 -13.28 -6.08 -16.96
C ALA A 90 -12.33 -6.44 -15.82
N THR A 91 -11.04 -6.33 -16.05
CA THR A 91 -10.06 -6.11 -15.01
C THR A 91 -10.39 -4.75 -14.41
N GLU A 92 -11.40 -4.71 -13.54
CA GLU A 92 -11.60 -3.54 -12.70
C GLU A 92 -10.41 -3.48 -11.75
N SER A 93 -9.44 -2.65 -12.11
CA SER A 93 -8.59 -2.00 -11.12
C SER A 93 -9.49 -1.50 -10.01
N PRO A 94 -9.17 -1.73 -8.74
CA PRO A 94 -9.95 -1.14 -7.66
C PRO A 94 -10.02 0.35 -7.90
N GLY A 95 -11.26 0.85 -7.87
CA GLY A 95 -11.55 2.24 -8.15
C GLY A 95 -10.74 3.20 -7.31
N PRO A 96 -10.63 4.42 -7.78
CA PRO A 96 -9.77 5.41 -7.20
C PRO A 96 -10.18 5.78 -5.78
N VAL A 97 -9.17 5.83 -4.92
CA VAL A 97 -9.24 6.22 -3.52
C VAL A 97 -9.63 7.68 -3.39
N PRO A 98 -10.55 8.03 -2.51
CA PRO A 98 -10.66 9.40 -2.05
C PRO A 98 -9.44 9.76 -1.20
N LEU A 99 -8.63 10.67 -1.69
CA LEU A 99 -7.76 11.44 -0.81
C LEU A 99 -8.62 12.55 -0.19
N PRO A 100 -8.50 12.81 1.11
CA PRO A 100 -9.14 13.97 1.68
C PRO A 100 -8.51 15.23 1.10
N GLU A 101 -9.39 16.12 0.60
CA GLU A 101 -9.14 17.48 0.12
C GLU A 101 -8.28 17.60 -1.16
N SER A 102 -8.91 17.54 -2.24
CA SER A 102 -9.49 18.49 -3.16
C SER A 102 -8.49 19.30 -3.96
N GLY A 103 -8.38 18.91 -5.22
CA GLY A 103 -7.87 19.68 -6.33
C GLY A 103 -7.70 18.73 -7.51
N GLU A 104 -7.88 19.22 -8.71
CA GLU A 104 -7.60 18.49 -9.95
C GLU A 104 -6.24 17.76 -9.92
N SER A 105 -5.26 18.38 -9.23
CA SER A 105 -3.94 17.81 -9.01
C SER A 105 -3.95 16.49 -8.20
N SER A 106 -4.81 16.36 -7.19
CA SER A 106 -4.90 15.14 -6.39
C SER A 106 -5.49 13.97 -7.16
N GLU A 107 -6.51 14.24 -7.97
CA GLU A 107 -7.12 13.24 -8.85
C GLU A 107 -6.15 12.79 -9.95
N GLN A 108 -5.39 13.71 -10.52
CA GLN A 108 -4.37 13.41 -11.53
C GLN A 108 -3.25 12.53 -10.96
N VAL A 109 -2.78 12.84 -9.74
CA VAL A 109 -1.79 12.01 -9.02
C VAL A 109 -2.32 10.61 -8.82
N ARG A 110 -3.56 10.48 -8.38
CA ARG A 110 -4.19 9.18 -8.15
C ARG A 110 -4.33 8.35 -9.42
N ARG A 111 -4.77 8.96 -10.52
CA ARG A 111 -4.86 8.31 -11.83
C ARG A 111 -3.49 7.88 -12.33
N ALA A 112 -2.50 8.74 -12.19
CA ALA A 112 -1.12 8.44 -12.60
C ALA A 112 -0.55 7.26 -11.79
N LEU A 113 -0.77 7.22 -10.48
CA LEU A 113 -0.39 6.07 -9.64
C LEU A 113 -1.14 4.80 -10.06
N GLY A 114 -2.43 4.90 -10.36
CA GLY A 114 -3.25 3.77 -10.80
C GLY A 114 -2.78 3.12 -12.10
N GLY A 115 -2.10 3.85 -12.95
CA GLY A 115 -1.50 3.36 -14.21
C GLY A 115 -0.19 2.58 -14.04
N LEU A 116 0.39 2.57 -12.82
CA LEU A 116 1.65 1.90 -12.54
C LEU A 116 1.45 0.44 -12.11
N SER A 117 2.51 -0.36 -12.24
CA SER A 117 2.52 -1.70 -11.64
C SER A 117 2.37 -1.60 -10.11
N HIS A 118 1.77 -2.63 -9.48
CA HIS A 118 1.63 -2.66 -8.03
C HIS A 118 2.94 -2.49 -7.28
N ARG A 119 4.00 -3.12 -7.76
CA ARG A 119 5.33 -3.00 -7.18
C ARG A 119 5.84 -1.57 -7.23
N ASP A 120 5.66 -0.90 -8.36
CA ASP A 120 6.12 0.48 -8.54
C ASP A 120 5.31 1.44 -7.66
N GLN A 121 4.00 1.25 -7.55
CA GLN A 121 3.16 2.00 -6.59
C GLN A 121 3.64 1.81 -5.15
N GLN A 122 3.84 0.55 -4.72
CA GLN A 122 4.30 0.24 -3.38
C GLN A 122 5.65 0.87 -3.07
N MET A 123 6.61 0.80 -4.00
CA MET A 123 7.92 1.42 -3.83
C MET A 123 7.85 2.94 -3.71
N LEU A 124 7.10 3.59 -4.58
CA LEU A 124 6.96 5.05 -4.56
C LEU A 124 6.28 5.53 -3.27
N LEU A 125 5.23 4.85 -2.84
CA LEU A 125 4.52 5.19 -1.62
C LEU A 125 5.36 4.93 -0.36
N LEU A 126 6.10 3.80 -0.29
CA LEU A 126 7.04 3.55 0.80
C LEU A 126 8.12 4.64 0.86
N ARG A 127 8.66 5.02 -0.30
CA ARG A 127 9.66 6.09 -0.35
C ARG A 127 9.09 7.45 0.08
N ALA A 128 7.85 7.76 -0.31
CA ALA A 128 7.15 8.97 0.10
C ALA A 128 6.91 9.02 1.62
N GLU A 129 6.68 7.87 2.25
CA GLU A 129 6.57 7.76 3.71
C GLU A 129 7.92 7.76 4.43
N GLY A 130 9.04 7.93 3.70
CA GLY A 130 10.36 8.09 4.29
C GLY A 130 11.14 6.80 4.53
N TYR A 131 10.67 5.63 4.03
CA TYR A 131 11.43 4.39 4.14
C TYR A 131 12.73 4.47 3.33
N SER A 132 13.82 3.95 3.91
CA SER A 132 15.12 3.85 3.25
C SER A 132 15.11 2.76 2.17
N TYR A 133 16.12 2.73 1.30
CA TYR A 133 16.26 1.69 0.28
C TYR A 133 16.36 0.30 0.88
N HIS A 134 17.11 0.16 1.96
CA HIS A 134 17.23 -1.09 2.71
C HIS A 134 15.87 -1.56 3.26
N GLU A 135 15.10 -0.65 3.83
CA GLU A 135 13.78 -0.93 4.37
C GLU A 135 12.78 -1.33 3.27
N ILE A 136 12.76 -0.61 2.16
CA ILE A 136 11.94 -0.93 1.00
C ILE A 136 12.30 -2.32 0.45
N ALA A 137 13.59 -2.62 0.32
CA ALA A 137 14.04 -3.93 -0.11
C ALA A 137 13.55 -5.05 0.81
N THR A 138 13.64 -4.84 2.12
CA THR A 138 13.17 -5.79 3.13
C THR A 138 11.66 -6.00 3.04
N VAL A 139 10.88 -4.92 2.99
CA VAL A 139 9.40 -4.96 2.94
C VAL A 139 8.89 -5.65 1.67
N LEU A 140 9.52 -5.37 0.53
CA LEU A 140 9.08 -5.88 -0.78
C LEU A 140 9.81 -7.16 -1.20
N SER A 141 10.73 -7.67 -0.37
CA SER A 141 11.57 -8.85 -0.69
C SER A 141 12.34 -8.66 -1.99
N LEU A 142 12.96 -7.49 -2.15
CA LEU A 142 13.76 -7.12 -3.30
C LEU A 142 15.24 -7.02 -2.92
N ASN A 143 16.11 -7.05 -3.93
CA ASN A 143 17.53 -6.78 -3.71
C ASN A 143 17.76 -5.27 -3.50
N GLU A 144 18.42 -4.91 -2.41
CA GLU A 144 18.69 -3.51 -2.06
C GLU A 144 19.42 -2.75 -3.17
N SER A 145 20.41 -3.40 -3.81
CA SER A 145 21.18 -2.79 -4.91
C SER A 145 20.32 -2.41 -6.13
N SER A 146 19.17 -3.04 -6.29
CA SER A 146 18.23 -2.77 -7.38
C SER A 146 17.23 -1.65 -7.07
N ILE A 147 17.04 -1.29 -5.80
CA ILE A 147 16.00 -0.34 -5.39
C ILE A 147 16.20 1.02 -6.06
N GLY A 148 17.39 1.55 -6.12
CA GLY A 148 17.68 2.84 -6.77
C GLY A 148 17.24 2.88 -8.22
N THR A 149 17.60 1.87 -8.99
CA THR A 149 17.24 1.75 -10.42
C THR A 149 15.73 1.56 -10.60
N LEU A 150 15.13 0.71 -9.78
CA LEU A 150 13.68 0.44 -9.82
C LEU A 150 12.87 1.68 -9.45
N LEU A 151 13.27 2.43 -8.43
CA LEU A 151 12.65 3.71 -8.06
C LEU A 151 12.80 4.77 -9.14
N ALA A 152 13.97 4.87 -9.79
CA ALA A 152 14.16 5.81 -10.88
C ALA A 152 13.23 5.50 -12.07
N ARG A 153 13.06 4.22 -12.38
CA ARG A 153 12.12 3.76 -13.42
C ARG A 153 10.67 4.04 -13.03
N ALA A 154 10.29 3.73 -11.80
CA ALA A 154 8.94 3.97 -11.30
C ALA A 154 8.59 5.48 -11.28
N LYS A 155 9.53 6.34 -10.89
CA LYS A 155 9.37 7.80 -10.95
C LYS A 155 9.18 8.31 -12.37
N ARG A 156 9.91 7.75 -13.34
CA ARG A 156 9.73 8.12 -14.77
C ARG A 156 8.35 7.71 -15.25
N ALA A 157 7.95 6.46 -15.01
CA ALA A 157 6.63 5.97 -15.39
C ALA A 157 5.50 6.80 -14.75
N PHE A 158 5.66 7.18 -13.49
CA PHE A 158 4.71 8.07 -12.81
C PHE A 158 4.63 9.44 -13.48
N ARG A 159 5.77 10.04 -13.81
CA ARG A 159 5.81 11.35 -14.47
C ARG A 159 5.11 11.31 -15.82
N ASP A 160 5.40 10.29 -16.63
CA ASP A 160 4.79 10.13 -17.95
C ASP A 160 3.27 9.98 -17.84
N ALA A 161 2.80 9.12 -16.93
CA ALA A 161 1.37 8.94 -16.66
C ALA A 161 0.70 10.22 -16.12
N TYR A 162 1.39 10.98 -15.29
CA TYR A 162 0.87 12.23 -14.74
C TYR A 162 0.73 13.31 -15.82
N GLU A 163 1.70 13.43 -16.72
CA GLU A 163 1.66 14.36 -17.85
C GLU A 163 0.52 14.00 -18.83
N GLU A 164 0.30 12.71 -19.09
CA GLU A 164 -0.83 12.23 -19.89
C GLU A 164 -2.18 12.60 -19.23
N CYS A 165 -2.33 12.37 -17.94
CA CYS A 165 -3.54 12.74 -17.19
C CYS A 165 -3.79 14.26 -17.24
N ARG A 166 -2.74 15.05 -17.13
CA ARG A 166 -2.83 16.52 -17.20
C ARG A 166 -3.24 17.00 -18.59
N SER A 167 -2.68 16.40 -19.64
CA SER A 167 -3.00 16.76 -21.02
C SER A 167 -4.42 16.37 -21.43
N ALA A 168 -4.97 15.32 -20.82
CA ALA A 168 -6.34 14.87 -21.08
C ALA A 168 -7.42 15.73 -20.37
N SER A 169 -7.01 16.54 -19.40
CA SER A 169 -7.91 17.38 -18.58
C SER A 169 -7.95 18.86 -19.06
N GLY A 170 -7.17 19.22 -20.07
CA GLY A 170 -7.14 20.55 -20.69
C GLY A 170 -7.74 20.52 -22.09
#